data_6ad87ddef299114b3bfe9ae2a66910b0
#
_entry.id   6ad87ddef299114b3bfe9ae2a66910b0
#
_cell.length_a   1.000
_cell.length_b   1.000
_cell.length_c   1.000
_cell.angle_alpha   90.00
_cell.angle_beta   90.00
_cell.angle_gamma   90.00
#
_symmetry.space_group_name_H-M   'P 1'
#
loop_
_entity.id
_entity.type
_entity.pdbx_description
1 polymer ?
#
loop_
_entity_poly.entity_id
_entity_poly.type
_entity_poly.pdbx_seq_one_letter_code
_entity_poly.pdbx_strand_id
1 'polypeptide(L)'
;MSKIGSHRIGRAAMAAAGVVILTVAIASDADARRRPPPPPPPPPPPPVVVIPYRPIAPNGASPNYQTPPKGVDGLYRSVNRGISPVQTLWNFRSAYNVAALNCSRTEFPTMIDNYRGFLRTHARALTAANRAVDAEWRAKYGARFVAPREKYMTEVYNSFALPMTVNDFCRAVEAVSRDVQPTTPAQLTAFAQRSLPNIQIVFDDFNRRFEQWKIEAASWDARYAPRPVIVPASAPVPAPSPTPAPRRTR
;
A
#
# COMPACT_ATOMS: atom_id res chain seq x y z
N MET A 1 -53.74 -5.36 7.07
CA MET A 1 -54.73 -6.45 6.91
C MET A 1 -53.95 -7.74 7.04
N SER A 2 -54.12 -8.35 8.19
CA SER A 2 -54.75 -9.67 8.51
C SER A 2 -53.77 -10.82 8.35
N LYS A 3 -53.60 -11.79 9.25
CA LYS A 3 -54.11 -12.25 10.57
C LYS A 3 -53.11 -13.33 11.01
N ILE A 4 -52.57 -13.31 12.17
CA ILE A 4 -52.89 -14.06 13.42
C ILE A 4 -53.41 -15.48 13.19
N GLY A 5 -52.70 -16.45 13.77
CA GLY A 5 -53.15 -17.84 13.93
C GLY A 5 -52.38 -18.53 15.07
N SER A 6 -52.88 -18.33 16.27
CA SER A 6 -52.50 -19.04 17.51
C SER A 6 -53.32 -20.30 17.61
N HIS A 7 -52.76 -21.44 18.00
CA HIS A 7 -53.55 -22.54 18.61
C HIS A 7 -52.80 -23.14 19.83
N ARG A 8 -53.56 -23.13 20.88
CA ARG A 8 -53.33 -23.69 22.21
C ARG A 8 -53.93 -25.10 22.31
N ILE A 9 -53.44 -25.80 23.35
CA ILE A 9 -54.15 -26.68 24.29
C ILE A 9 -54.12 -28.18 24.02
N GLY A 10 -53.79 -28.92 25.10
CA GLY A 10 -54.17 -30.28 25.35
C GLY A 10 -53.43 -30.99 26.45
N ARG A 11 -53.83 -30.68 27.72
CA ARG A 11 -53.50 -31.50 28.90
C ARG A 11 -54.36 -32.73 28.90
N ALA A 12 -53.79 -33.91 29.22
CA ALA A 12 -54.53 -34.97 29.86
C ALA A 12 -53.62 -35.79 30.76
N ALA A 13 -53.97 -35.79 32.02
CA ALA A 13 -53.44 -36.67 33.05
C ALA A 13 -54.30 -37.91 33.12
N MET A 14 -53.75 -39.09 33.35
CA MET A 14 -54.44 -40.23 34.00
C MET A 14 -53.45 -41.07 34.81
N ALA A 15 -53.81 -41.25 36.06
CA ALA A 15 -53.20 -42.09 37.05
C ALA A 15 -53.82 -43.49 36.98
N ALA A 16 -53.04 -44.52 37.24
CA ALA A 16 -53.53 -45.80 37.83
C ALA A 16 -52.37 -46.60 38.44
N ALA A 17 -52.36 -46.69 39.62
CA ALA A 17 -52.37 -47.72 40.67
C ALA A 17 -51.63 -49.06 40.37
N GLY A 18 -50.58 -49.27 41.16
CA GLY A 18 -50.43 -50.41 42.06
C GLY A 18 -50.11 -51.79 41.46
N VAL A 19 -48.89 -52.29 41.80
CA VAL A 19 -48.70 -53.62 42.37
C VAL A 19 -47.28 -53.66 42.98
N VAL A 20 -47.20 -53.85 44.31
CA VAL A 20 -45.96 -54.13 45.05
C VAL A 20 -45.67 -55.59 44.92
N ILE A 21 -44.60 -55.99 44.23
CA ILE A 21 -44.00 -57.30 44.32
C ILE A 21 -42.64 -57.19 45.02
N LEU A 22 -42.62 -57.66 46.23
CA LEU A 22 -41.42 -57.77 47.08
C LEU A 22 -40.58 -58.96 46.58
N THR A 23 -39.54 -58.76 45.78
CA THR A 23 -38.56 -59.77 45.49
C THR A 23 -37.32 -59.52 46.35
N VAL A 24 -37.07 -60.41 47.25
CA VAL A 24 -35.84 -60.52 48.04
C VAL A 24 -34.71 -60.91 47.05
N ALA A 25 -33.89 -59.94 46.72
CA ALA A 25 -32.67 -60.18 45.96
C ALA A 25 -31.55 -60.54 46.95
N ILE A 26 -31.06 -61.77 46.87
CA ILE A 26 -29.88 -62.28 47.53
C ILE A 26 -28.70 -61.47 47.01
N ALA A 27 -28.06 -60.69 47.87
CA ALA A 27 -26.81 -59.99 47.53
C ALA A 27 -25.69 -61.01 47.33
N SER A 28 -25.36 -61.32 46.10
CA SER A 28 -24.11 -61.95 45.78
C SER A 28 -23.02 -60.92 45.90
N ASP A 29 -22.10 -61.05 46.85
CA ASP A 29 -20.87 -60.30 46.97
C ASP A 29 -20.02 -60.64 45.73
N ALA A 30 -20.29 -59.98 44.61
CA ALA A 30 -19.38 -59.97 43.49
C ALA A 30 -18.25 -59.02 43.80
N ASP A 31 -17.12 -59.58 44.08
CA ASP A 31 -15.81 -58.97 44.28
C ASP A 31 -15.57 -57.94 43.13
N ALA A 32 -15.99 -56.73 43.38
CA ALA A 32 -15.78 -55.60 42.45
C ALA A 32 -14.27 -55.30 42.45
N ARG A 33 -13.51 -56.06 41.68
CA ARG A 33 -12.13 -55.67 41.34
C ARG A 33 -12.14 -54.21 40.95
N ARG A 34 -11.65 -53.36 41.87
CA ARG A 34 -11.48 -51.92 41.61
C ARG A 34 -10.63 -51.73 40.36
N ARG A 35 -11.26 -51.51 39.22
CA ARG A 35 -10.55 -51.06 38.03
C ARG A 35 -9.82 -49.78 38.40
N PRO A 36 -8.51 -49.70 38.15
CA PRO A 36 -7.81 -48.43 38.36
C PRO A 36 -8.55 -47.30 37.61
N PRO A 37 -8.65 -46.13 38.22
CA PRO A 37 -9.28 -45.01 37.54
C PRO A 37 -8.64 -44.79 36.15
N PRO A 38 -9.42 -44.46 35.12
CA PRO A 38 -8.88 -44.19 33.78
C PRO A 38 -7.81 -43.09 33.90
N PRO A 39 -6.70 -43.20 33.14
CA PRO A 39 -5.69 -42.16 33.15
C PRO A 39 -6.30 -40.80 32.81
N PRO A 40 -5.83 -39.73 33.43
CA PRO A 40 -6.35 -38.40 33.12
C PRO A 40 -6.24 -38.12 31.60
N PRO A 41 -7.21 -37.43 31.00
CA PRO A 41 -7.15 -37.08 29.57
C PRO A 41 -5.85 -36.30 29.28
N PRO A 42 -5.24 -36.53 28.13
CA PRO A 42 -4.04 -35.78 27.75
C PRO A 42 -4.32 -34.29 27.78
N PRO A 43 -3.35 -33.45 28.16
CA PRO A 43 -3.53 -32.01 28.16
C PRO A 43 -3.93 -31.54 26.76
N PRO A 44 -4.79 -30.51 26.64
CA PRO A 44 -5.21 -29.98 25.35
C PRO A 44 -3.95 -29.53 24.57
N PRO A 45 -3.91 -29.74 23.25
CA PRO A 45 -2.79 -29.29 22.43
C PRO A 45 -2.60 -27.78 22.64
N PRO A 46 -1.34 -27.30 22.63
CA PRO A 46 -1.07 -25.86 22.76
C PRO A 46 -1.79 -25.09 21.65
N PRO A 47 -2.29 -23.89 21.92
CA PRO A 47 -2.97 -23.10 20.93
C PRO A 47 -2.06 -22.85 19.73
N VAL A 48 -2.58 -23.13 18.53
CA VAL A 48 -1.85 -22.86 17.28
C VAL A 48 -1.78 -21.34 17.09
N VAL A 49 -0.59 -20.78 17.22
CA VAL A 49 -0.35 -19.36 16.93
C VAL A 49 -0.30 -19.19 15.42
N VAL A 50 -1.36 -18.63 14.85
CA VAL A 50 -1.39 -18.27 13.42
C VAL A 50 -0.64 -16.96 13.24
N ILE A 51 0.52 -17.01 12.59
CA ILE A 51 1.28 -15.82 12.22
C ILE A 51 0.66 -15.24 10.94
N PRO A 52 0.13 -14.01 10.97
CA PRO A 52 -0.41 -13.37 9.77
C PRO A 52 0.70 -13.10 8.73
N TYR A 53 0.32 -13.00 7.45
CA TYR A 53 1.27 -12.62 6.40
C TYR A 53 1.83 -11.21 6.65
N ARG A 54 3.11 -11.05 6.36
CA ARG A 54 3.76 -9.72 6.40
C ARG A 54 3.09 -8.79 5.38
N PRO A 55 2.73 -7.56 5.75
CA PRO A 55 2.16 -6.59 4.80
C PRO A 55 3.06 -6.38 3.58
N ILE A 56 2.44 -6.36 2.40
CA ILE A 56 3.13 -6.18 1.12
C ILE A 56 3.08 -4.68 0.76
N ALA A 57 4.18 -4.16 0.21
CA ALA A 57 4.24 -2.77 -0.23
C ALA A 57 3.19 -2.47 -1.32
N PRO A 58 2.53 -1.30 -1.27
CA PRO A 58 1.51 -0.95 -2.24
C PRO A 58 2.07 -0.94 -3.66
N ASN A 59 1.29 -1.49 -4.60
CA ASN A 59 1.59 -1.55 -6.03
C ASN A 59 2.98 -2.14 -6.37
N GLY A 60 3.51 -3.05 -5.53
CA GLY A 60 4.82 -3.67 -5.73
C GLY A 60 6.01 -2.71 -5.56
N ALA A 61 5.83 -1.62 -4.82
CA ALA A 61 6.88 -0.65 -4.58
C ALA A 61 8.09 -1.27 -3.89
N SER A 62 9.29 -0.82 -4.26
CA SER A 62 10.51 -1.18 -3.55
C SER A 62 10.44 -0.72 -2.09
N PRO A 63 10.84 -1.56 -1.12
CA PRO A 63 10.94 -1.15 0.28
C PRO A 63 11.85 0.07 0.51
N ASN A 64 12.79 0.30 -0.40
CA ASN A 64 13.74 1.42 -0.36
C ASN A 64 13.21 2.70 -1.01
N TYR A 65 11.97 2.71 -1.51
CA TYR A 65 11.37 3.92 -2.04
C TYR A 65 11.32 5.01 -0.95
N GLN A 66 11.71 6.23 -1.33
CA GLN A 66 11.68 7.38 -0.44
C GLN A 66 10.50 8.28 -0.82
N THR A 67 9.57 8.45 0.09
CA THR A 67 8.48 9.42 -0.08
C THR A 67 9.05 10.84 -0.06
N PRO A 68 8.53 11.75 -0.89
CA PRO A 68 8.90 13.16 -0.79
C PRO A 68 8.58 13.72 0.60
N PRO A 69 9.36 14.68 1.11
CA PRO A 69 9.04 15.32 2.39
C PRO A 69 7.73 16.09 2.30
N LYS A 70 7.04 16.23 3.43
CA LYS A 70 5.84 17.09 3.53
C LYS A 70 6.22 18.54 3.76
N GLY A 71 5.42 19.45 3.20
CA GLY A 71 5.46 20.86 3.49
C GLY A 71 4.78 21.19 4.83
N VAL A 72 4.76 22.47 5.19
CA VAL A 72 4.06 22.98 6.38
C VAL A 72 2.54 22.80 6.29
N ASP A 73 2.02 22.67 5.09
CA ASP A 73 0.61 22.39 4.75
C ASP A 73 0.24 20.89 4.86
N GLY A 74 1.19 20.04 5.27
CA GLY A 74 1.02 18.59 5.36
C GLY A 74 1.00 17.85 4.02
N LEU A 75 1.11 18.55 2.88
CA LEU A 75 1.14 17.97 1.55
C LEU A 75 2.57 17.54 1.17
N TYR A 76 2.68 16.46 0.40
CA TYR A 76 4.00 16.05 -0.13
C TYR A 76 4.54 17.12 -1.08
N ARG A 77 5.82 17.45 -0.97
CA ARG A 77 6.49 18.34 -1.91
C ARG A 77 6.48 17.72 -3.31
N SER A 78 6.12 18.54 -4.29
CA SER A 78 6.06 18.15 -5.69
C SER A 78 6.49 19.31 -6.56
N VAL A 79 7.14 18.99 -7.69
CA VAL A 79 7.47 19.93 -8.74
C VAL A 79 6.21 20.55 -9.38
N ASN A 80 5.02 19.98 -9.12
CA ASN A 80 3.73 20.41 -9.64
C ASN A 80 2.96 21.33 -8.67
N ARG A 81 3.57 21.79 -7.57
CA ARG A 81 2.93 22.65 -6.56
C ARG A 81 3.65 23.96 -6.39
N GLY A 82 2.88 25.02 -6.07
CA GLY A 82 3.43 26.36 -5.87
C GLY A 82 4.05 26.98 -7.12
N ILE A 83 3.57 26.60 -8.29
CA ILE A 83 4.07 27.02 -9.60
C ILE A 83 3.14 28.06 -10.24
N SER A 84 3.67 28.79 -11.24
CA SER A 84 2.88 29.77 -11.97
C SER A 84 1.78 29.15 -12.83
N PRO A 85 0.76 29.92 -13.25
CA PRO A 85 -0.28 29.44 -14.16
C PRO A 85 0.28 28.86 -15.47
N VAL A 86 1.34 29.45 -16.02
CA VAL A 86 1.94 28.98 -17.27
C VAL A 86 2.75 27.71 -17.05
N GLN A 87 3.46 27.58 -15.93
CA GLN A 87 4.08 26.33 -15.51
C GLN A 87 3.04 25.25 -15.27
N THR A 88 1.90 25.58 -14.65
CA THR A 88 0.79 24.64 -14.45
C THR A 88 0.28 24.08 -15.78
N LEU A 89 0.06 24.94 -16.77
CA LEU A 89 -0.36 24.49 -18.10
C LEU A 89 0.71 23.63 -18.77
N TRP A 90 1.97 24.00 -18.65
CA TRP A 90 3.07 23.22 -19.22
C TRP A 90 3.19 21.84 -18.55
N ASN A 91 3.10 21.79 -17.20
CA ASN A 91 3.13 20.53 -16.43
C ASN A 91 1.92 19.65 -16.74
N PHE A 92 0.72 20.24 -16.87
CA PHE A 92 -0.48 19.53 -17.30
C PHE A 92 -0.31 18.87 -18.66
N ARG A 93 0.20 19.61 -19.65
CA ARG A 93 0.52 19.05 -20.97
C ARG A 93 1.55 17.94 -20.87
N SER A 94 2.55 18.07 -19.98
CA SER A 94 3.59 17.06 -19.77
C SER A 94 3.02 15.79 -19.12
N ALA A 95 2.11 15.91 -18.15
CA ALA A 95 1.37 14.77 -17.61
C ALA A 95 0.61 14.02 -18.71
N TYR A 96 -0.10 14.75 -19.56
CA TYR A 96 -0.83 14.14 -20.67
C TYR A 96 0.10 13.46 -21.68
N ASN A 97 1.26 14.04 -21.96
CA ASN A 97 2.29 13.43 -22.81
C ASN A 97 2.82 12.12 -22.21
N VAL A 98 3.16 12.13 -20.91
CA VAL A 98 3.62 10.91 -20.20
C VAL A 98 2.56 9.82 -20.26
N ALA A 99 1.29 10.16 -20.04
CA ALA A 99 0.18 9.20 -20.15
C ALA A 99 0.04 8.63 -21.57
N ALA A 100 0.10 9.48 -22.60
CA ALA A 100 0.03 9.04 -24.00
C ALA A 100 1.16 8.07 -24.39
N LEU A 101 2.31 8.15 -23.72
CA LEU A 101 3.47 7.29 -23.98
C LEU A 101 3.50 6.00 -23.14
N ASN A 102 2.97 6.04 -21.91
CA ASN A 102 3.14 4.97 -20.94
C ASN A 102 1.85 4.18 -20.63
N CYS A 103 0.67 4.73 -20.93
CA CYS A 103 -0.59 4.03 -20.66
C CYS A 103 -0.86 2.94 -21.69
N SER A 104 -1.33 1.79 -21.24
CA SER A 104 -1.70 0.65 -22.08
C SER A 104 -2.74 1.04 -23.12
N ARG A 105 -2.49 0.78 -24.40
CA ARG A 105 -3.45 1.04 -25.48
C ARG A 105 -4.68 0.16 -25.42
N THR A 106 -4.56 -1.02 -24.85
CA THR A 106 -5.71 -1.93 -24.66
C THR A 106 -6.63 -1.41 -23.57
N GLU A 107 -6.08 -0.90 -22.48
CA GLU A 107 -6.84 -0.41 -21.34
C GLU A 107 -7.34 1.03 -21.56
N PHE A 108 -6.57 1.85 -22.28
CA PHE A 108 -6.84 3.27 -22.55
C PHE A 108 -6.79 3.56 -24.06
N PRO A 109 -7.70 3.00 -24.87
CA PRO A 109 -7.58 3.01 -26.34
C PRO A 109 -7.67 4.42 -26.94
N THR A 110 -8.35 5.36 -26.29
CA THR A 110 -8.53 6.72 -26.80
C THR A 110 -7.45 7.71 -26.37
N MET A 111 -6.56 7.32 -25.44
CA MET A 111 -5.58 8.23 -24.82
C MET A 111 -4.71 8.97 -25.87
N ILE A 112 -4.15 8.24 -26.81
CA ILE A 112 -3.24 8.82 -27.82
C ILE A 112 -4.01 9.75 -28.77
N ASP A 113 -5.19 9.35 -29.22
CA ASP A 113 -5.95 10.15 -30.18
C ASP A 113 -6.53 11.42 -29.53
N ASN A 114 -6.97 11.30 -28.28
CA ASN A 114 -7.37 12.45 -27.48
C ASN A 114 -6.19 13.41 -27.26
N TYR A 115 -4.99 12.89 -26.96
CA TYR A 115 -3.80 13.73 -26.82
C TYR A 115 -3.41 14.41 -28.14
N ARG A 116 -3.48 13.72 -29.26
CA ARG A 116 -3.22 14.32 -30.59
C ARG A 116 -4.25 15.42 -30.92
N GLY A 117 -5.52 15.17 -30.59
CA GLY A 117 -6.59 16.17 -30.70
C GLY A 117 -6.29 17.41 -29.85
N PHE A 118 -5.96 17.20 -28.58
CA PHE A 118 -5.56 18.24 -27.65
C PHE A 118 -4.39 19.10 -28.20
N LEU A 119 -3.33 18.47 -28.70
CA LEU A 119 -2.19 19.20 -29.28
C LEU A 119 -2.57 20.04 -30.48
N ARG A 120 -3.45 19.54 -31.37
CA ARG A 120 -3.92 20.31 -32.55
C ARG A 120 -4.78 21.49 -32.13
N THR A 121 -5.78 21.26 -31.28
CA THR A 121 -6.72 22.29 -30.84
C THR A 121 -6.04 23.43 -30.08
N HIS A 122 -5.06 23.09 -29.25
CA HIS A 122 -4.42 24.04 -28.34
C HIS A 122 -2.99 24.45 -28.76
N ALA A 123 -2.58 24.17 -29.98
CA ALA A 123 -1.20 24.38 -30.43
C ALA A 123 -0.63 25.77 -30.14
N ARG A 124 -1.40 26.82 -30.41
CA ARG A 124 -0.99 28.24 -30.19
C ARG A 124 -0.85 28.53 -28.69
N ALA A 125 -1.81 28.08 -27.86
CA ALA A 125 -1.79 28.28 -26.41
C ALA A 125 -0.63 27.56 -25.75
N LEU A 126 -0.37 26.32 -26.18
CA LEU A 126 0.75 25.50 -25.68
C LEU A 126 2.11 26.10 -26.08
N THR A 127 2.24 26.61 -27.31
CA THR A 127 3.45 27.32 -27.75
C THR A 127 3.67 28.60 -26.94
N ALA A 128 2.60 29.38 -26.70
CA ALA A 128 2.69 30.58 -25.87
C ALA A 128 3.07 30.27 -24.43
N ALA A 129 2.50 29.19 -23.83
CA ALA A 129 2.85 28.73 -22.49
C ALA A 129 4.34 28.32 -22.40
N ASN A 130 4.86 27.57 -23.39
CA ASN A 130 6.26 27.18 -23.40
C ASN A 130 7.20 28.40 -23.44
N ARG A 131 6.89 29.40 -24.28
CA ARG A 131 7.66 30.66 -24.35
C ARG A 131 7.59 31.44 -23.03
N ALA A 132 6.43 31.45 -22.39
CA ALA A 132 6.25 32.12 -21.10
C ALA A 132 7.04 31.44 -19.98
N VAL A 133 7.07 30.13 -19.95
CA VAL A 133 7.93 29.34 -19.02
C VAL A 133 9.40 29.70 -19.27
N ASP A 134 9.87 29.75 -20.54
CA ASP A 134 11.23 30.16 -20.86
C ASP A 134 11.54 31.59 -20.37
N ALA A 135 10.58 32.51 -20.49
CA ALA A 135 10.72 33.88 -20.00
C ALA A 135 10.83 33.94 -18.46
N GLU A 136 10.03 33.19 -17.73
CA GLU A 136 10.12 33.09 -16.27
C GLU A 136 11.50 32.56 -15.81
N TRP A 137 11.98 31.50 -16.47
CA TRP A 137 13.30 30.93 -16.15
C TRP A 137 14.44 31.89 -16.48
N ARG A 138 14.33 32.61 -17.59
CA ARG A 138 15.29 33.65 -17.99
C ARG A 138 15.27 34.84 -17.01
N ALA A 139 14.11 35.26 -16.56
CA ALA A 139 13.99 36.31 -15.54
C ALA A 139 14.68 35.89 -14.21
N LYS A 140 14.55 34.61 -13.84
CA LYS A 140 15.11 34.07 -12.59
C LYS A 140 16.64 33.81 -12.65
N TYR A 141 17.16 33.33 -13.77
CA TYR A 141 18.54 32.82 -13.88
C TYR A 141 19.40 33.57 -14.92
N GLY A 142 18.84 34.59 -15.57
CA GLY A 142 19.54 35.38 -16.60
C GLY A 142 19.98 34.53 -17.80
N ALA A 143 21.15 34.80 -18.34
CA ALA A 143 21.68 34.10 -19.51
C ALA A 143 21.90 32.59 -19.27
N ARG A 144 22.04 32.14 -18.01
CA ARG A 144 22.30 30.74 -17.65
C ARG A 144 21.01 29.93 -17.34
N PHE A 145 19.86 30.38 -17.80
CA PHE A 145 18.57 29.77 -17.49
C PHE A 145 18.36 28.37 -18.09
N VAL A 146 19.07 28.01 -19.15
CA VAL A 146 18.80 26.77 -19.91
C VAL A 146 18.97 25.54 -19.03
N ALA A 147 20.10 25.36 -18.38
CA ALA A 147 20.37 24.16 -17.57
C ALA A 147 19.38 23.97 -16.39
N PRO A 148 19.06 24.97 -15.56
CA PRO A 148 18.03 24.83 -14.53
C PRO A 148 16.61 24.61 -15.11
N ARG A 149 16.30 25.16 -16.28
CA ARG A 149 15.03 24.89 -16.98
C ARG A 149 14.92 23.44 -17.43
N GLU A 150 15.97 22.91 -18.09
CA GLU A 150 16.00 21.51 -18.56
C GLU A 150 15.92 20.54 -17.35
N LYS A 151 16.60 20.84 -16.26
CA LYS A 151 16.47 20.07 -15.03
C LYS A 151 15.03 20.05 -14.53
N TYR A 152 14.38 21.21 -14.45
CA TYR A 152 12.96 21.30 -14.06
C TYR A 152 12.06 20.47 -14.98
N MET A 153 12.24 20.56 -16.29
CA MET A 153 11.43 19.81 -17.25
C MET A 153 11.62 18.29 -17.08
N THR A 154 12.85 17.85 -16.84
CA THR A 154 13.15 16.45 -16.54
C THR A 154 12.48 15.99 -15.24
N GLU A 155 12.52 16.81 -14.19
CA GLU A 155 11.86 16.51 -12.92
C GLU A 155 10.33 16.40 -13.09
N VAL A 156 9.70 17.27 -13.90
CA VAL A 156 8.27 17.18 -14.20
C VAL A 156 7.92 15.86 -14.90
N TYR A 157 8.64 15.49 -15.94
CA TYR A 157 8.40 14.23 -16.64
C TYR A 157 8.59 13.02 -15.71
N ASN A 158 9.67 12.99 -14.94
CA ASN A 158 9.96 11.92 -14.00
C ASN A 158 8.91 11.82 -12.89
N SER A 159 8.34 12.95 -12.45
CA SER A 159 7.32 12.96 -11.41
C SER A 159 6.03 12.22 -11.83
N PHE A 160 5.71 12.20 -13.13
CA PHE A 160 4.56 11.48 -13.67
C PHE A 160 4.87 10.06 -14.12
N ALA A 161 6.14 9.69 -14.32
CA ALA A 161 6.57 8.40 -14.82
C ALA A 161 6.90 7.39 -13.72
N LEU A 162 6.34 7.55 -12.52
CA LEU A 162 6.61 6.68 -11.37
C LEU A 162 5.97 5.29 -11.58
N PRO A 163 6.75 4.20 -11.71
CA PRO A 163 6.21 2.91 -12.16
C PRO A 163 5.07 2.36 -11.28
N MET A 164 5.17 2.52 -9.94
CA MET A 164 4.18 2.01 -9.01
C MET A 164 2.85 2.79 -9.02
N THR A 165 2.78 3.93 -9.72
CA THR A 165 1.55 4.73 -9.83
C THR A 165 0.95 4.72 -11.22
N VAL A 166 1.58 4.07 -12.20
CA VAL A 166 1.24 4.21 -13.62
C VAL A 166 -0.23 3.91 -13.92
N ASN A 167 -0.82 2.86 -13.33
CA ASN A 167 -2.21 2.50 -13.58
C ASN A 167 -3.20 3.54 -13.03
N ASP A 168 -2.95 4.02 -11.81
CA ASP A 168 -3.80 5.05 -11.18
C ASP A 168 -3.64 6.39 -11.89
N PHE A 169 -2.41 6.73 -12.29
CA PHE A 169 -2.10 7.89 -13.09
C PHE A 169 -2.80 7.86 -14.46
N CYS A 170 -2.76 6.74 -15.17
CA CYS A 170 -3.44 6.60 -16.45
C CYS A 170 -4.95 6.81 -16.33
N ARG A 171 -5.59 6.26 -15.30
CA ARG A 171 -7.02 6.49 -15.02
C ARG A 171 -7.34 7.96 -14.75
N ALA A 172 -6.51 8.63 -13.94
CA ALA A 172 -6.69 10.05 -13.64
C ALA A 172 -6.55 10.92 -14.90
N VAL A 173 -5.51 10.66 -15.72
CA VAL A 173 -5.32 11.42 -16.97
C VAL A 173 -6.41 11.09 -17.99
N GLU A 174 -6.89 9.87 -18.08
CA GLU A 174 -8.00 9.50 -18.96
C GLU A 174 -9.28 10.30 -18.63
N ALA A 175 -9.62 10.40 -17.34
CA ALA A 175 -10.77 11.23 -16.92
C ALA A 175 -10.59 12.67 -17.36
N VAL A 176 -9.44 13.28 -17.06
CA VAL A 176 -9.13 14.66 -17.45
C VAL A 176 -9.06 14.82 -18.98
N SER A 177 -8.63 13.78 -19.72
CA SER A 177 -8.54 13.80 -21.18
C SER A 177 -9.90 13.93 -21.85
N ARG A 178 -10.94 13.40 -21.25
CA ARG A 178 -12.34 13.59 -21.70
C ARG A 178 -12.83 15.00 -21.43
N ASP A 179 -12.54 15.51 -20.24
CA ASP A 179 -13.00 16.82 -19.77
C ASP A 179 -12.34 18.00 -20.52
N VAL A 180 -11.13 17.80 -21.06
CA VAL A 180 -10.42 18.84 -21.81
C VAL A 180 -10.93 19.01 -23.25
N GLN A 181 -11.61 18.01 -23.83
CA GLN A 181 -12.03 18.05 -25.24
C GLN A 181 -12.93 19.28 -25.59
N PRO A 182 -13.94 19.66 -24.78
CA PRO A 182 -14.76 20.81 -25.04
C PRO A 182 -14.10 22.14 -24.66
N THR A 183 -12.91 22.14 -24.09
CA THR A 183 -12.23 23.34 -23.58
C THR A 183 -11.71 24.21 -24.74
N THR A 184 -11.98 25.49 -24.72
CA THR A 184 -11.41 26.42 -25.68
C THR A 184 -9.97 26.82 -25.33
N PRO A 185 -9.14 27.26 -26.30
CA PRO A 185 -7.77 27.71 -26.00
C PRO A 185 -7.70 28.85 -24.94
N ALA A 186 -8.69 29.70 -24.85
CA ALA A 186 -8.75 30.78 -23.84
C ALA A 186 -8.99 30.22 -22.42
N GLN A 187 -9.68 29.10 -22.30
CA GLN A 187 -10.01 28.47 -21.02
C GLN A 187 -8.93 27.51 -20.57
N LEU A 188 -7.96 27.14 -21.41
CA LEU A 188 -7.05 26.05 -21.19
C LEU A 188 -6.20 26.19 -19.93
N THR A 189 -5.66 27.39 -19.65
CA THR A 189 -4.85 27.64 -18.44
C THR A 189 -5.67 27.42 -17.17
N ALA A 190 -6.90 27.98 -17.13
CA ALA A 190 -7.79 27.78 -15.99
C ALA A 190 -8.22 26.32 -15.84
N PHE A 191 -8.41 25.60 -16.94
CA PHE A 191 -8.66 24.17 -16.92
C PHE A 191 -7.46 23.41 -16.32
N ALA A 192 -6.24 23.68 -16.78
CA ALA A 192 -5.02 23.04 -16.26
C ALA A 192 -4.83 23.29 -14.76
N GLN A 193 -5.11 24.49 -14.28
CA GLN A 193 -5.03 24.83 -12.85
C GLN A 193 -5.99 24.02 -11.98
N ARG A 194 -7.18 23.69 -12.49
CA ARG A 194 -8.14 22.84 -11.78
C ARG A 194 -7.83 21.34 -11.89
N SER A 195 -7.23 20.93 -13.00
CA SER A 195 -7.07 19.52 -13.34
C SER A 195 -5.73 18.93 -12.88
N LEU A 196 -4.65 19.71 -12.87
CA LEU A 196 -3.34 19.22 -12.44
C LEU A 196 -3.33 18.73 -10.98
N PRO A 197 -4.00 19.41 -10.02
CA PRO A 197 -4.13 18.87 -8.66
C PRO A 197 -4.83 17.51 -8.58
N ASN A 198 -5.82 17.25 -9.43
CA ASN A 198 -6.53 15.97 -9.46
C ASN A 198 -5.62 14.84 -9.96
N ILE A 199 -4.71 15.13 -10.89
CA ILE A 199 -3.67 14.17 -11.29
C ILE A 199 -2.66 13.97 -10.16
N GLN A 200 -2.29 15.05 -9.45
CA GLN A 200 -1.30 14.99 -8.37
C GLN A 200 -1.77 14.15 -7.16
N ILE A 201 -3.08 14.11 -6.89
CA ILE A 201 -3.66 13.30 -5.80
C ILE A 201 -3.25 11.82 -5.90
N VAL A 202 -3.07 11.27 -7.09
CA VAL A 202 -2.63 9.88 -7.29
C VAL A 202 -1.31 9.59 -6.59
N PHE A 203 -0.36 10.52 -6.72
CA PHE A 203 0.98 10.39 -6.12
C PHE A 203 0.93 10.61 -4.60
N ASP A 204 0.10 11.53 -4.13
CA ASP A 204 -0.10 11.76 -2.71
C ASP A 204 -0.73 10.56 -2.02
N ASP A 205 -1.73 9.95 -2.65
CA ASP A 205 -2.40 8.75 -2.14
C ASP A 205 -1.46 7.56 -2.10
N PHE A 206 -0.64 7.40 -3.14
CA PHE A 206 0.40 6.37 -3.15
C PHE A 206 1.40 6.59 -2.01
N ASN A 207 1.93 7.80 -1.84
CA ASN A 207 2.89 8.12 -0.80
C ASN A 207 2.31 7.87 0.59
N ARG A 208 1.05 8.26 0.83
CA ARG A 208 0.35 8.01 2.10
C ARG A 208 0.20 6.51 2.38
N ARG A 209 -0.23 5.73 1.37
CA ARG A 209 -0.34 4.26 1.49
C ARG A 209 1.02 3.61 1.75
N PHE A 210 2.08 4.13 1.14
CA PHE A 210 3.43 3.62 1.33
C PHE A 210 3.96 3.93 2.75
N GLU A 211 3.75 5.13 3.28
CA GLU A 211 4.08 5.47 4.66
C GLU A 211 3.32 4.59 5.66
N GLN A 212 2.03 4.38 5.42
CA GLN A 212 1.21 3.49 6.25
C GLN A 212 1.73 2.05 6.23
N TRP A 213 2.04 1.54 5.04
CA TRP A 213 2.65 0.22 4.90
C TRP A 213 3.96 0.07 5.68
N LYS A 214 4.83 1.08 5.66
CA LYS A 214 6.09 1.06 6.45
C LYS A 214 5.82 0.87 7.94
N ILE A 215 4.81 1.54 8.47
CA ILE A 215 4.41 1.42 9.88
C ILE A 215 3.89 0.00 10.17
N GLU A 216 3.01 -0.51 9.32
CA GLU A 216 2.43 -1.84 9.47
C GLU A 216 3.48 -2.95 9.35
N ALA A 217 4.38 -2.85 8.37
CA ALA A 217 5.47 -3.78 8.17
C ALA A 217 6.44 -3.79 9.37
N ALA A 218 6.81 -2.61 9.87
CA ALA A 218 7.66 -2.49 11.06
C ALA A 218 6.98 -3.08 12.31
N SER A 219 5.67 -2.86 12.48
CA SER A 219 4.88 -3.45 13.56
C SER A 219 4.83 -4.98 13.47
N TRP A 220 4.67 -5.51 12.25
CA TRP A 220 4.70 -6.95 12.01
C TRP A 220 6.09 -7.53 12.31
N ASP A 221 7.15 -6.91 11.82
CA ASP A 221 8.54 -7.31 12.05
C ASP A 221 8.87 -7.34 13.55
N ALA A 222 8.42 -6.35 14.31
CA ALA A 222 8.61 -6.29 15.76
C ALA A 222 7.93 -7.44 16.51
N ARG A 223 6.80 -7.96 15.99
CA ARG A 223 6.03 -9.04 16.64
C ARG A 223 6.43 -10.43 16.21
N TYR A 224 6.71 -10.61 14.93
CA TYR A 224 6.75 -11.92 14.30
C TYR A 224 8.08 -12.25 13.60
N ALA A 225 8.94 -11.26 13.31
CA ALA A 225 10.23 -11.55 12.69
C ALA A 225 11.12 -12.36 13.64
N PRO A 226 11.87 -13.35 13.14
CA PRO A 226 12.85 -14.09 13.95
C PRO A 226 13.84 -13.10 14.59
N ARG A 227 13.96 -13.17 15.91
CA ARG A 227 14.98 -12.38 16.60
C ARG A 227 16.36 -12.90 16.22
N PRO A 228 17.33 -12.04 15.87
CA PRO A 228 18.69 -12.50 15.64
C PRO A 228 19.22 -13.19 16.91
N VAL A 229 19.66 -14.43 16.77
CA VAL A 229 20.36 -15.12 17.85
C VAL A 229 21.73 -14.46 17.95
N ILE A 230 21.95 -13.71 19.02
CA ILE A 230 23.28 -13.19 19.34
C ILE A 230 24.09 -14.40 19.77
N VAL A 231 24.87 -14.97 18.86
CA VAL A 231 25.92 -15.93 19.23
C VAL A 231 27.01 -15.14 19.90
N PRO A 232 27.29 -15.36 21.20
CA PRO A 232 28.42 -14.68 21.84
C PRO A 232 29.69 -15.00 21.03
N ALA A 233 30.48 -13.96 20.72
CA ALA A 233 31.77 -14.18 20.08
C ALA A 233 32.56 -15.21 20.89
N SER A 234 32.93 -16.30 20.23
CA SER A 234 33.75 -17.32 20.86
C SER A 234 34.98 -16.65 21.49
N ALA A 235 35.24 -16.96 22.75
CA ALA A 235 36.43 -16.42 23.44
C ALA A 235 37.66 -16.64 22.56
N PRO A 236 38.58 -15.70 22.48
CA PRO A 236 39.80 -15.83 21.67
C PRO A 236 40.52 -17.13 22.11
N VAL A 237 40.82 -17.98 21.15
CA VAL A 237 41.63 -19.19 21.38
C VAL A 237 42.97 -18.73 21.97
N PRO A 238 43.40 -19.26 23.13
CA PRO A 238 44.70 -18.89 23.71
C PRO A 238 45.80 -19.13 22.67
N ALA A 239 46.66 -18.15 22.48
CA ALA A 239 47.80 -18.28 21.58
C ALA A 239 48.65 -19.50 22.01
N PRO A 240 49.14 -20.33 21.08
CA PRO A 240 50.00 -21.43 21.42
C PRO A 240 51.24 -20.94 22.16
N SER A 241 51.54 -21.61 23.30
CA SER A 241 52.72 -21.29 24.12
C SER A 241 53.98 -21.38 23.26
N PRO A 242 54.96 -20.46 23.42
CA PRO A 242 56.20 -20.52 22.65
C PRO A 242 56.97 -21.79 22.96
N THR A 243 57.36 -22.54 21.92
CA THR A 243 58.18 -23.73 22.00
C THR A 243 59.56 -23.37 22.59
N PRO A 244 60.05 -24.05 23.64
CA PRO A 244 61.37 -23.77 24.19
C PRO A 244 62.49 -23.97 23.15
N ALA A 245 63.39 -23.00 23.04
CA ALA A 245 64.53 -23.07 22.14
C ALA A 245 65.46 -24.24 22.52
N PRO A 246 66.06 -24.93 21.54
CA PRO A 246 66.98 -26.05 21.82
C PRO A 246 68.25 -25.55 22.56
N ARG A 247 68.55 -26.21 23.68
CA ARG A 247 69.77 -25.97 24.44
C ARG A 247 70.99 -26.31 23.59
N ARG A 248 71.81 -25.33 23.26
CA ARG A 248 73.14 -25.60 22.70
C ARG A 248 74.00 -26.20 23.79
N THR A 249 74.41 -27.49 23.64
CA THR A 249 75.48 -28.10 24.40
C THR A 249 76.82 -27.70 23.80
N ARG A 250 77.73 -27.22 24.66
CA ARG A 250 79.14 -26.99 24.32
C ARG A 250 79.91 -28.30 24.36
#